data_2e90b9737ad96b0fe95b766eeab07542
#
_entry.id   2e90b9737ad96b0fe95b766eeab07542
#
_cell.length_a   1.000
_cell.length_b   1.000
_cell.length_c   1.000
_cell.angle_alpha   90.00
_cell.angle_beta   90.00
_cell.angle_gamma   90.00
#
_symmetry.space_group_name_H-M   'P 1'
#
loop_
_entity.id
_entity.type
_entity.pdbx_description
1 polymer ?
#
loop_
_entity_poly.entity_id
_entity_poly.type
_entity_poly.pdbx_seq_one_letter_code
_entity_poly.pdbx_strand_id
1 'polypeptide(L)'
;SHLEPVILAALVTEAPLLLIGPHGTGKSLLLSQIAEALGLEFRHYNSSLLNFDDLVGFPLPDKDGSLEYVKTPAAIWGAEAVIFDEISRCRPDIQNKLFPIIHERRAQGILLDELRYRWAAMNPPASEDEDEGYIGSEPLDPALTDRFAFIVNMPSWDRFSENEQLAIILADDSAVETNSANDFRRAITSTRAALPSIKESIGEAVAVYVRSLVALLAQAGIPLSPRRAGILLRS
;
A
#
# COMPACT_ATOMS: atom_id res chain seq x y z
N SER A 1 -12.94 12.89 7.80
CA SER A 1 -12.29 12.72 6.48
C SER A 1 -12.89 11.53 5.75
N HIS A 2 -13.15 11.63 4.43
CA HIS A 2 -13.65 10.52 3.61
C HIS A 2 -12.59 9.42 3.40
N LEU A 3 -11.35 9.70 3.74
CA LEU A 3 -10.22 8.78 3.55
C LEU A 3 -10.12 7.75 4.67
N GLU A 4 -10.51 8.11 5.87
CA GLU A 4 -10.38 7.27 7.06
C GLU A 4 -11.06 5.89 6.89
N PRO A 5 -12.33 5.78 6.44
CA PRO A 5 -12.95 4.47 6.25
C PRO A 5 -12.23 3.59 5.23
N VAL A 6 -11.68 4.19 4.16
CA VAL A 6 -10.97 3.47 3.10
C VAL A 6 -9.63 2.93 3.62
N ILE A 7 -8.89 3.75 4.37
CA ILE A 7 -7.63 3.33 4.99
C ILE A 7 -7.90 2.23 6.03
N LEU A 8 -8.90 2.40 6.88
CA LEU A 8 -9.30 1.38 7.86
C LEU A 8 -9.69 0.05 7.18
N ALA A 9 -10.44 0.10 6.08
CA ALA A 9 -10.77 -1.09 5.30
C ALA A 9 -9.51 -1.78 4.76
N ALA A 10 -8.54 -1.03 4.22
CA ALA A 10 -7.27 -1.57 3.77
C ALA A 10 -6.47 -2.25 4.91
N LEU A 11 -6.48 -1.66 6.10
CA LEU A 11 -5.80 -2.21 7.28
C LEU A 11 -6.49 -3.47 7.81
N VAL A 12 -7.82 -3.48 7.85
CA VAL A 12 -8.61 -4.62 8.33
C VAL A 12 -8.48 -5.81 7.39
N THR A 13 -8.52 -5.57 6.08
CA THR A 13 -8.44 -6.63 5.05
C THR A 13 -7.02 -7.05 4.70
N GLU A 14 -5.99 -6.32 5.18
CA GLU A 14 -4.58 -6.47 4.79
C GLU A 14 -4.36 -6.38 3.28
N ALA A 15 -5.23 -5.65 2.59
CA ALA A 15 -5.14 -5.47 1.15
C ALA A 15 -4.11 -4.40 0.77
N PRO A 16 -3.47 -4.51 -0.40
CA PRO A 16 -2.51 -3.51 -0.85
C PRO A 16 -3.13 -2.12 -0.97
N LEU A 17 -2.44 -1.10 -0.45
CA LEU A 17 -2.86 0.30 -0.40
C LEU A 17 -1.87 1.18 -1.15
N LEU A 18 -2.37 2.03 -2.05
CA LEU A 18 -1.60 3.07 -2.72
C LEU A 18 -2.13 4.46 -2.34
N LEU A 19 -1.25 5.32 -1.82
CA LEU A 19 -1.54 6.72 -1.58
C LEU A 19 -0.99 7.58 -2.72
N ILE A 20 -1.84 8.39 -3.34
CA ILE A 20 -1.45 9.32 -4.40
C ILE A 20 -1.73 10.75 -3.90
N GLY A 21 -0.78 11.65 -4.02
CA GLY A 21 -0.99 13.04 -3.61
C GLY A 21 0.25 13.90 -3.80
N PRO A 22 0.10 15.23 -3.73
CA PRO A 22 1.20 16.18 -3.89
C PRO A 22 2.36 15.93 -2.93
N HIS A 23 3.51 16.52 -3.21
CA HIS A 23 4.64 16.53 -2.28
C HIS A 23 4.24 17.18 -0.95
N GLY A 24 4.83 16.73 0.15
CA GLY A 24 4.61 17.31 1.47
C GLY A 24 3.24 17.03 2.09
N THR A 25 2.40 16.18 1.51
CA THR A 25 1.10 15.80 2.10
C THR A 25 1.19 14.70 3.17
N GLY A 26 2.39 14.34 3.61
CA GLY A 26 2.60 13.41 4.72
C GLY A 26 2.29 11.93 4.40
N LYS A 27 2.21 11.53 3.13
CA LYS A 27 1.86 10.14 2.73
C LYS A 27 2.73 9.07 3.41
N SER A 28 4.04 9.22 3.29
CA SER A 28 5.00 8.26 3.82
C SER A 28 5.05 8.29 5.34
N LEU A 29 4.93 9.50 5.94
CA LEU A 29 4.82 9.68 7.37
C LEU A 29 3.57 8.98 7.92
N LEU A 30 2.42 9.17 7.29
CA LEU A 30 1.17 8.50 7.68
C LEU A 30 1.32 6.97 7.68
N LEU A 31 1.92 6.40 6.62
CA LEU A 31 2.12 4.95 6.54
C LEU A 31 3.08 4.44 7.62
N SER A 32 4.16 5.18 7.90
CA SER A 32 5.11 4.83 8.97
C SER A 32 4.45 4.92 10.34
N GLN A 33 3.70 5.99 10.63
CA GLN A 33 2.96 6.13 11.89
C GLN A 33 1.91 5.04 12.08
N ILE A 34 1.24 4.61 11.01
CA ILE A 34 0.31 3.46 11.07
C ILE A 34 1.07 2.18 11.42
N ALA A 35 2.24 1.93 10.80
CA ALA A 35 3.05 0.77 11.09
C ALA A 35 3.50 0.75 12.57
N GLU A 36 3.97 1.88 13.07
CA GLU A 36 4.37 2.06 14.47
C GLU A 36 3.19 1.87 15.43
N ALA A 37 2.05 2.50 15.15
CA ALA A 37 0.83 2.36 15.95
C ALA A 37 0.34 0.91 16.03
N LEU A 38 0.48 0.15 14.94
CA LEU A 38 0.17 -1.27 14.89
C LEU A 38 1.27 -2.14 15.52
N GLY A 39 2.46 -1.58 15.80
CA GLY A 39 3.61 -2.28 16.35
C GLY A 39 4.20 -3.30 15.39
N LEU A 40 4.24 -2.97 14.10
CA LEU A 40 4.71 -3.85 13.04
C LEU A 40 6.22 -3.74 12.84
N GLU A 41 6.86 -4.85 12.56
CA GLU A 41 8.20 -4.86 11.98
C GLU A 41 8.07 -4.45 10.51
N PHE A 42 8.51 -3.24 10.15
CA PHE A 42 8.31 -2.73 8.80
C PHE A 42 9.60 -2.30 8.12
N ARG A 43 9.58 -2.25 6.79
CA ARG A 43 10.64 -1.72 5.93
C ARG A 43 10.10 -0.59 5.08
N HIS A 44 10.87 0.48 4.96
CA HIS A 44 10.55 1.64 4.14
C HIS A 44 11.61 1.78 3.04
N TYR A 45 11.19 1.68 1.80
CA TYR A 45 12.05 1.75 0.62
C TYR A 45 11.72 2.98 -0.20
N ASN A 46 12.73 3.76 -0.53
CA ASN A 46 12.62 4.75 -1.60
C ASN A 46 12.77 4.02 -2.94
N SER A 47 11.67 3.87 -3.67
CA SER A 47 11.63 3.08 -4.90
C SER A 47 12.44 3.68 -6.05
N SER A 48 12.74 5.00 -6.01
CA SER A 48 13.57 5.67 -7.01
C SER A 48 15.04 5.24 -6.94
N LEU A 49 15.50 4.80 -5.77
CA LEU A 49 16.88 4.38 -5.50
C LEU A 49 17.03 2.86 -5.33
N LEU A 50 15.90 2.14 -5.32
CA LEU A 50 15.86 0.74 -4.95
C LEU A 50 16.56 -0.15 -5.97
N ASN A 51 17.46 -1.00 -5.50
CA ASN A 51 17.95 -2.16 -6.24
C ASN A 51 17.32 -3.43 -5.66
N PHE A 52 17.26 -4.48 -6.49
CA PHE A 52 16.61 -5.70 -6.06
C PHE A 52 17.36 -6.39 -4.91
N ASP A 53 18.69 -6.30 -4.91
CA ASP A 53 19.52 -6.86 -3.85
C ASP A 53 19.31 -6.17 -2.49
N ASP A 54 18.86 -4.90 -2.50
CA ASP A 54 18.48 -4.20 -1.28
C ASP A 54 17.24 -4.85 -0.65
N LEU A 55 16.33 -5.39 -1.49
CA LEU A 55 15.12 -6.08 -1.03
C LEU A 55 15.39 -7.48 -0.51
N VAL A 56 16.18 -8.28 -1.23
CA VAL A 56 16.29 -9.73 -0.95
C VAL A 56 17.63 -10.12 -0.32
N GLY A 57 18.60 -9.22 -0.32
CA GLY A 57 19.98 -9.51 0.08
C GLY A 57 20.84 -9.99 -1.09
N PHE A 58 22.11 -10.24 -0.81
CA PHE A 58 23.10 -10.61 -1.82
C PHE A 58 23.19 -12.13 -1.93
N PRO A 59 23.08 -12.72 -3.14
CA PRO A 59 23.30 -14.14 -3.33
C PRO A 59 24.79 -14.44 -3.22
N LEU A 60 25.17 -15.27 -2.28
CA LEU A 60 26.52 -15.81 -2.14
C LEU A 60 26.51 -17.33 -2.27
N PRO A 61 27.55 -17.92 -2.91
CA PRO A 61 27.67 -19.36 -2.94
C PRO A 61 27.97 -19.89 -1.53
N ASP A 62 27.19 -20.86 -1.09
CA ASP A 62 27.46 -21.62 0.13
C ASP A 62 28.56 -22.67 -0.13
N LYS A 63 29.04 -23.30 0.93
CA LYS A 63 30.11 -24.33 0.91
C LYS A 63 29.79 -25.50 -0.02
N ASP A 64 28.52 -25.78 -0.24
CA ASP A 64 28.04 -26.86 -1.13
C ASP A 64 27.75 -26.38 -2.55
N GLY A 65 28.07 -25.12 -2.89
CA GLY A 65 27.84 -24.53 -4.22
C GLY A 65 26.40 -24.11 -4.51
N SER A 66 25.50 -24.19 -3.51
CA SER A 66 24.18 -23.62 -3.57
C SER A 66 24.24 -22.11 -3.31
N LEU A 67 23.25 -21.35 -3.81
CA LEU A 67 23.16 -19.91 -3.54
C LEU A 67 22.38 -19.68 -2.25
N GLU A 68 23.03 -19.03 -1.28
CA GLU A 68 22.39 -18.51 -0.08
C GLU A 68 22.29 -16.98 -0.17
N TYR A 69 21.14 -16.40 0.22
CA TYR A 69 20.97 -14.95 0.29
C TYR A 69 21.45 -14.44 1.65
N VAL A 70 22.52 -13.64 1.63
CA VAL A 70 22.95 -12.90 2.82
C VAL A 70 21.98 -11.76 3.05
N LYS A 71 21.13 -11.93 4.04
CA LYS A 71 20.08 -10.98 4.42
C LYS A 71 20.71 -9.77 5.12
N THR A 72 20.43 -8.59 4.62
CA THR A 72 20.76 -7.33 5.31
C THR A 72 19.64 -6.96 6.29
N PRO A 73 19.90 -6.09 7.27
CA PRO A 73 18.84 -5.56 8.15
C PRO A 73 17.71 -4.83 7.39
N ALA A 74 18.03 -4.31 6.19
CA ALA A 74 17.07 -3.64 5.32
C ALA A 74 16.28 -4.60 4.42
N ALA A 75 16.64 -5.89 4.38
CA ALA A 75 15.97 -6.86 3.53
C ALA A 75 14.51 -7.10 3.98
N ILE A 76 13.67 -7.50 3.02
CA ILE A 76 12.22 -7.67 3.21
C ILE A 76 11.85 -8.84 4.14
N TRP A 77 12.79 -9.76 4.36
CA TRP A 77 12.56 -10.97 5.15
C TRP A 77 12.22 -10.64 6.60
N GLY A 78 11.16 -11.24 7.11
CA GLY A 78 10.67 -11.00 8.46
C GLY A 78 9.89 -9.69 8.64
N ALA A 79 9.72 -8.91 7.58
CA ALA A 79 8.90 -7.72 7.64
C ALA A 79 7.40 -8.07 7.65
N GLU A 80 6.64 -7.45 8.55
CA GLU A 80 5.18 -7.54 8.58
C GLU A 80 4.52 -6.50 7.66
N ALA A 81 5.23 -5.39 7.40
CA ALA A 81 4.79 -4.34 6.49
C ALA A 81 5.95 -3.85 5.61
N VAL A 82 5.62 -3.45 4.39
CA VAL A 82 6.53 -2.74 3.49
C VAL A 82 5.88 -1.48 2.97
N ILE A 83 6.66 -0.41 2.91
CA ILE A 83 6.29 0.88 2.33
C ILE A 83 7.20 1.12 1.13
N PHE A 84 6.61 1.18 -0.07
CA PHE A 84 7.29 1.56 -1.30
C PHE A 84 6.98 3.02 -1.60
N ASP A 85 7.87 3.91 -1.17
CA ASP A 85 7.72 5.34 -1.44
C ASP A 85 8.23 5.70 -2.83
N GLU A 86 7.66 6.75 -3.43
CA GLU A 86 7.96 7.19 -4.80
C GLU A 86 7.89 6.06 -5.84
N ILE A 87 6.89 5.16 -5.73
CA ILE A 87 6.80 3.96 -6.56
C ILE A 87 6.69 4.27 -8.07
N SER A 88 6.17 5.45 -8.45
CA SER A 88 6.12 5.91 -9.83
C SER A 88 7.49 6.20 -10.45
N ARG A 89 8.52 6.44 -9.61
CA ARG A 89 9.91 6.65 -10.02
C ARG A 89 10.74 5.38 -10.03
N CYS A 90 10.12 4.26 -9.68
CA CYS A 90 10.80 2.96 -9.68
C CYS A 90 11.13 2.53 -11.10
N ARG A 91 12.36 2.08 -11.33
CA ARG A 91 12.76 1.55 -12.64
C ARG A 91 11.86 0.40 -13.09
N PRO A 92 11.53 0.27 -14.38
CA PRO A 92 10.61 -0.76 -14.87
C PRO A 92 11.04 -2.19 -14.55
N ASP A 93 12.35 -2.46 -14.57
CA ASP A 93 12.91 -3.79 -14.21
C ASP A 93 12.67 -4.15 -12.75
N ILE A 94 12.67 -3.15 -11.86
CA ILE A 94 12.38 -3.33 -10.43
C ILE A 94 10.87 -3.39 -10.21
N GLN A 95 10.07 -2.55 -10.90
CA GLN A 95 8.60 -2.63 -10.81
C GLN A 95 8.10 -4.05 -11.07
N ASN A 96 8.63 -4.72 -12.10
CA ASN A 96 8.27 -6.11 -12.41
C ASN A 96 8.56 -7.09 -11.26
N LYS A 97 9.59 -6.82 -10.46
CA LYS A 97 9.96 -7.63 -9.30
C LYS A 97 9.10 -7.33 -8.07
N LEU A 98 8.47 -6.14 -8.02
CA LEU A 98 7.52 -5.77 -6.97
C LEU A 98 6.15 -6.43 -7.16
N PHE A 99 5.78 -6.81 -8.38
CA PHE A 99 4.47 -7.42 -8.66
C PHE A 99 4.15 -8.62 -7.77
N PRO A 100 5.00 -9.66 -7.68
CA PRO A 100 4.73 -10.80 -6.81
C PRO A 100 4.78 -10.43 -5.32
N ILE A 101 5.58 -9.45 -4.92
CA ILE A 101 5.63 -9.00 -3.53
C ILE A 101 4.29 -8.37 -3.12
N ILE A 102 3.79 -7.43 -3.94
CA ILE A 102 2.54 -6.70 -3.64
C ILE A 102 1.33 -7.63 -3.71
N HIS A 103 1.25 -8.49 -4.72
CA HIS A 103 0.06 -9.30 -4.96
C HIS A 103 0.09 -10.65 -4.24
N GLU A 104 1.23 -11.36 -4.29
CA GLU A 104 1.34 -12.76 -3.88
C GLU A 104 2.10 -12.93 -2.56
N ARG A 105 2.68 -11.85 -2.02
CA ARG A 105 3.58 -11.91 -0.86
C ARG A 105 4.77 -12.84 -1.12
N ARG A 106 5.37 -12.74 -2.32
CA ARG A 106 6.51 -13.57 -2.73
C ARG A 106 7.67 -12.71 -3.24
N ALA A 107 8.87 -13.09 -2.83
CA ALA A 107 10.10 -12.56 -3.41
C ALA A 107 10.90 -13.73 -3.97
N GLN A 108 11.31 -13.69 -5.25
CA GLN A 108 12.03 -14.79 -5.92
C GLN A 108 11.32 -16.16 -5.80
N GLY A 109 9.98 -16.16 -5.80
CA GLY A 109 9.19 -17.38 -5.60
C GLY A 109 9.07 -17.85 -4.15
N ILE A 110 9.84 -17.27 -3.22
CA ILE A 110 9.80 -17.60 -1.79
C ILE A 110 8.67 -16.81 -1.14
N LEU A 111 7.84 -17.48 -0.35
CA LEU A 111 6.76 -16.85 0.39
C LEU A 111 7.31 -15.97 1.52
N LEU A 112 6.73 -14.80 1.68
CA LEU A 112 7.00 -13.85 2.77
C LEU A 112 5.89 -14.04 3.81
N ASP A 113 6.05 -15.02 4.69
CA ASP A 113 5.00 -15.50 5.59
C ASP A 113 4.50 -14.41 6.54
N GLU A 114 5.41 -13.57 7.05
CA GLU A 114 5.10 -12.49 7.98
C GLU A 114 4.51 -11.26 7.27
N LEU A 115 4.71 -11.10 5.95
CA LEU A 115 4.32 -9.90 5.22
C LEU A 115 2.80 -9.79 5.10
N ARG A 116 2.22 -8.93 5.88
CA ARG A 116 0.78 -8.66 5.94
C ARG A 116 0.40 -7.44 5.12
N TYR A 117 1.16 -6.35 5.24
CA TYR A 117 0.84 -5.06 4.67
C TYR A 117 1.81 -4.70 3.55
N ARG A 118 1.26 -4.28 2.42
CA ARG A 118 1.99 -3.83 1.23
C ARG A 118 1.44 -2.48 0.85
N TRP A 119 2.15 -1.44 1.25
CA TRP A 119 1.75 -0.05 1.06
C TRP A 119 2.69 0.64 0.08
N ALA A 120 2.14 1.58 -0.69
CA ALA A 120 2.93 2.41 -1.58
C ALA A 120 2.46 3.85 -1.54
N ALA A 121 3.37 4.77 -1.88
CA ALA A 121 3.08 6.18 -2.03
C ALA A 121 3.68 6.70 -3.32
N MET A 122 2.98 7.63 -3.97
CA MET A 122 3.48 8.32 -5.16
C MET A 122 2.90 9.73 -5.27
N ASN A 123 3.55 10.55 -6.08
CA ASN A 123 2.98 11.81 -6.52
C ASN A 123 2.05 11.56 -7.72
N PRO A 124 1.06 12.42 -7.97
CA PRO A 124 0.25 12.31 -9.16
C PRO A 124 1.15 12.41 -10.41
N PRO A 125 0.83 11.69 -11.49
CA PRO A 125 1.53 11.89 -12.77
C PRO A 125 1.35 13.33 -13.23
N ALA A 126 2.34 13.84 -13.99
CA ALA A 126 2.24 15.15 -14.62
C ALA A 126 1.00 15.20 -15.51
N SER A 127 0.12 16.20 -15.32
CA SER A 127 -0.95 16.52 -16.25
C SER A 127 -0.44 17.50 -17.30
N GLU A 128 -0.91 17.38 -18.54
CA GLU A 128 -0.50 18.29 -19.64
C GLU A 128 -0.93 19.75 -19.37
N ASP A 129 -1.88 19.95 -18.45
CA ASP A 129 -2.48 21.27 -18.16
C ASP A 129 -1.85 21.98 -16.95
N GLU A 130 -0.92 21.36 -16.21
CA GLU A 130 -0.27 22.00 -15.07
C GLU A 130 1.16 22.40 -15.41
N ASP A 131 1.43 23.71 -15.43
CA ASP A 131 2.75 24.32 -15.63
C ASP A 131 3.81 23.85 -14.61
N GLU A 132 3.39 23.21 -13.53
CA GLU A 132 4.22 22.59 -12.50
C GLU A 132 4.14 21.05 -12.53
N GLY A 133 4.30 20.45 -13.70
CA GLY A 133 4.36 19.00 -13.83
C GLY A 133 5.42 18.41 -12.90
N TYR A 134 5.05 17.37 -12.12
CA TYR A 134 5.98 16.65 -11.25
C TYR A 134 7.05 15.97 -12.09
N ILE A 135 8.18 16.64 -12.31
CA ILE A 135 9.29 16.13 -13.12
C ILE A 135 9.70 14.77 -12.60
N GLY A 136 9.64 13.75 -13.46
CA GLY A 136 10.01 12.38 -13.16
C GLY A 136 8.94 11.55 -12.44
N SER A 137 7.68 12.04 -12.34
CA SER A 137 6.55 11.21 -11.93
C SER A 137 5.82 10.70 -13.18
N GLU A 138 6.13 9.47 -13.57
CA GLU A 138 5.46 8.80 -14.68
C GLU A 138 4.19 8.09 -14.18
N PRO A 139 3.21 7.82 -15.07
CA PRO A 139 2.11 6.94 -14.73
C PRO A 139 2.65 5.57 -14.30
N LEU A 140 2.10 5.03 -13.21
CA LEU A 140 2.44 3.68 -12.77
C LEU A 140 2.00 2.66 -13.83
N ASP A 141 2.78 1.60 -14.03
CA ASP A 141 2.38 0.49 -14.89
C ASP A 141 0.94 0.05 -14.56
N PRO A 142 0.01 0.00 -15.54
CA PRO A 142 -1.37 -0.39 -15.30
C PRO A 142 -1.51 -1.76 -14.64
N ALA A 143 -0.61 -2.71 -14.95
CA ALA A 143 -0.62 -4.02 -14.33
C ALA A 143 -0.19 -3.96 -12.85
N LEU A 144 0.69 -3.03 -12.46
CA LEU A 144 1.04 -2.81 -11.06
C LEU A 144 -0.09 -2.07 -10.34
N THR A 145 -0.67 -1.05 -10.96
CA THR A 145 -1.81 -0.31 -10.42
C THR A 145 -3.00 -1.24 -10.13
N ASP A 146 -3.28 -2.20 -11.01
CA ASP A 146 -4.36 -3.19 -10.86
C ASP A 146 -4.17 -4.14 -9.65
N ARG A 147 -2.99 -4.15 -9.04
CA ARG A 147 -2.70 -4.96 -7.85
C ARG A 147 -3.03 -4.27 -6.53
N PHE A 148 -3.18 -2.95 -6.55
CA PHE A 148 -3.62 -2.22 -5.36
C PHE A 148 -5.13 -2.30 -5.23
N ALA A 149 -5.60 -2.89 -4.13
CA ALA A 149 -7.03 -3.00 -3.83
C ALA A 149 -7.61 -1.61 -3.52
N PHE A 150 -6.87 -0.82 -2.77
CA PHE A 150 -7.23 0.53 -2.39
C PHE A 150 -6.26 1.53 -3.00
N ILE A 151 -6.81 2.51 -3.71
CA ILE A 151 -6.08 3.66 -4.25
C ILE A 151 -6.74 4.90 -3.66
N VAL A 152 -5.98 5.67 -2.90
CA VAL A 152 -6.47 6.81 -2.15
C VAL A 152 -5.77 8.08 -2.63
N ASN A 153 -6.56 9.03 -3.13
CA ASN A 153 -6.06 10.36 -3.47
C ASN A 153 -6.03 11.22 -2.20
N MET A 154 -4.83 11.59 -1.77
CA MET A 154 -4.63 12.48 -0.62
C MET A 154 -5.01 13.91 -1.02
N PRO A 155 -5.73 14.62 -0.17
CA PRO A 155 -6.09 16.00 -0.45
C PRO A 155 -4.84 16.90 -0.48
N SER A 156 -4.89 17.95 -1.30
CA SER A 156 -3.94 19.05 -1.23
C SER A 156 -4.13 19.87 0.05
N TRP A 157 -3.11 20.63 0.43
CA TRP A 157 -3.08 21.41 1.68
C TRP A 157 -4.30 22.33 1.86
N ASP A 158 -4.73 22.96 0.80
CA ASP A 158 -5.87 23.89 0.76
C ASP A 158 -7.24 23.23 1.04
N ARG A 159 -7.32 21.91 0.97
CA ARG A 159 -8.55 21.14 1.26
C ARG A 159 -8.67 20.69 2.70
N PHE A 160 -7.63 20.86 3.49
CA PHE A 160 -7.71 20.60 4.93
C PHE A 160 -8.36 21.79 5.63
N SER A 161 -9.19 21.51 6.63
CA SER A 161 -9.71 22.54 7.53
C SER A 161 -8.58 23.17 8.34
N GLU A 162 -8.77 24.41 8.82
CA GLU A 162 -7.77 25.09 9.65
C GLU A 162 -7.31 24.26 10.85
N ASN A 163 -8.24 23.54 11.50
CA ASN A 163 -7.91 22.64 12.61
C ASN A 163 -7.03 21.45 12.18
N GLU A 164 -7.29 20.87 11.02
CA GLU A 164 -6.49 19.79 10.48
C GLU A 164 -5.10 20.30 10.06
N GLN A 165 -5.02 21.49 9.45
CA GLN A 165 -3.75 22.13 9.10
C GLN A 165 -2.93 22.41 10.35
N LEU A 166 -3.52 22.95 11.40
CA LEU A 166 -2.85 23.18 12.68
C LEU A 166 -2.39 21.87 13.32
N ALA A 167 -3.22 20.84 13.29
CA ALA A 167 -2.84 19.53 13.81
C ALA A 167 -1.64 18.95 13.04
N ILE A 168 -1.58 19.10 11.72
CA ILE A 168 -0.44 18.65 10.90
C ILE A 168 0.83 19.45 11.21
N ILE A 169 0.73 20.79 11.38
CA ILE A 169 1.86 21.65 11.71
C ILE A 169 2.40 21.33 13.11
N LEU A 170 1.50 21.06 14.05
CA LEU A 170 1.84 20.76 15.44
C LEU A 170 2.16 19.27 15.67
N ALA A 171 1.90 18.42 14.69
CA ALA A 171 2.31 17.03 14.73
C ALA A 171 3.85 17.01 14.74
N ASP A 172 4.39 16.88 15.94
CA ASP A 172 5.80 16.59 16.15
C ASP A 172 6.09 15.18 15.65
N ASP A 173 7.33 14.88 15.23
CA ASP A 173 7.80 13.52 14.94
C ASP A 173 7.77 12.61 16.18
N SER A 174 7.09 13.05 17.23
CA SER A 174 6.92 12.33 18.48
C SER A 174 6.03 11.09 18.29
N ALA A 175 6.48 9.99 18.84
CA ALA A 175 5.80 8.70 18.85
C ALA A 175 4.29 8.85 19.17
N VAL A 176 3.46 8.16 18.39
CA VAL A 176 2.01 8.04 18.64
C VAL A 176 1.76 7.71 20.11
N GLU A 177 0.92 8.47 20.79
CA GLU A 177 0.60 8.21 22.20
C GLU A 177 0.22 6.75 22.40
N THR A 178 0.88 6.09 23.34
CA THR A 178 0.76 4.63 23.58
C THR A 178 -0.69 4.17 23.79
N ASN A 179 -1.52 4.99 24.42
CA ASN A 179 -2.94 4.65 24.66
C ASN A 179 -3.73 4.68 23.37
N SER A 180 -3.58 5.72 22.55
CA SER A 180 -4.23 5.84 21.22
C SER A 180 -3.81 4.72 20.28
N ALA A 181 -2.54 4.36 20.28
CA ALA A 181 -2.01 3.23 19.50
C ALA A 181 -2.62 1.88 19.91
N ASN A 182 -2.79 1.65 21.21
CA ASN A 182 -3.39 0.41 21.71
C ASN A 182 -4.87 0.30 21.36
N ASP A 183 -5.63 1.40 21.42
CA ASP A 183 -7.04 1.44 21.06
C ASP A 183 -7.20 1.24 19.55
N PHE A 184 -6.38 1.87 18.74
CA PHE A 184 -6.34 1.68 17.30
C PHE A 184 -6.04 0.23 16.91
N ARG A 185 -5.00 -0.37 17.50
CA ARG A 185 -4.63 -1.77 17.27
C ARG A 185 -5.76 -2.73 17.68
N ARG A 186 -6.41 -2.46 18.81
CA ARG A 186 -7.56 -3.25 19.28
C ARG A 186 -8.74 -3.15 18.30
N ALA A 187 -9.05 -1.96 17.81
CA ALA A 187 -10.13 -1.73 16.84
C ALA A 187 -9.87 -2.50 15.54
N ILE A 188 -8.66 -2.41 14.97
CA ILE A 188 -8.29 -3.15 13.75
C ILE A 188 -8.39 -4.66 13.99
N THR A 189 -7.86 -5.16 15.10
CA THR A 189 -7.86 -6.60 15.41
C THR A 189 -9.27 -7.14 15.61
N SER A 190 -10.11 -6.44 16.35
CA SER A 190 -11.51 -6.87 16.60
C SER A 190 -12.35 -6.83 15.32
N THR A 191 -12.19 -5.80 14.50
CA THR A 191 -12.90 -5.70 13.22
C THR A 191 -12.46 -6.81 12.26
N ARG A 192 -11.16 -7.10 12.21
CA ARG A 192 -10.64 -8.23 11.41
C ARG A 192 -11.21 -9.57 11.85
N ALA A 193 -11.31 -9.80 13.15
CA ALA A 193 -11.89 -11.03 13.70
C ALA A 193 -13.38 -11.20 13.32
N ALA A 194 -14.11 -10.10 13.10
CA ALA A 194 -15.50 -10.11 12.68
C ALA A 194 -15.70 -10.33 11.16
N LEU A 195 -14.66 -10.12 10.33
CA LEU A 195 -14.77 -10.21 8.86
C LEU A 195 -15.35 -11.55 8.34
N PRO A 196 -14.96 -12.74 8.85
CA PRO A 196 -15.52 -13.99 8.36
C PRO A 196 -17.04 -14.04 8.51
N SER A 197 -17.56 -13.64 9.67
CA SER A 197 -18.99 -13.61 9.95
C SER A 197 -19.73 -12.58 9.07
N ILE A 198 -19.13 -11.42 8.84
CA ILE A 198 -19.68 -10.41 7.93
C ILE A 198 -19.75 -10.97 6.50
N LYS A 199 -18.67 -11.59 6.02
CA LYS A 199 -18.63 -12.21 4.68
C LYS A 199 -19.66 -13.32 4.51
N GLU A 200 -19.88 -14.09 5.52
CA GLU A 200 -20.92 -15.14 5.51
C GLU A 200 -22.32 -14.53 5.41
N SER A 201 -22.59 -13.43 6.12
CA SER A 201 -23.93 -12.84 6.17
C SER A 201 -24.30 -12.01 4.94
N ILE A 202 -23.37 -11.28 4.35
CA ILE A 202 -23.66 -10.35 3.23
C ILE A 202 -22.86 -10.62 1.95
N GLY A 203 -21.95 -11.59 1.95
CA GLY A 203 -21.02 -11.84 0.84
C GLY A 203 -21.70 -12.07 -0.51
N GLU A 204 -22.83 -12.78 -0.54
CA GLU A 204 -23.59 -13.02 -1.77
C GLU A 204 -24.20 -11.71 -2.31
N ALA A 205 -24.80 -10.90 -1.44
CA ALA A 205 -25.36 -9.60 -1.82
C ALA A 205 -24.27 -8.66 -2.36
N VAL A 206 -23.10 -8.63 -1.72
CA VAL A 206 -21.95 -7.84 -2.20
C VAL A 206 -21.44 -8.38 -3.55
N ALA A 207 -21.37 -9.69 -3.75
CA ALA A 207 -20.97 -10.28 -5.04
C ALA A 207 -21.92 -9.89 -6.17
N VAL A 208 -23.23 -9.90 -5.95
CA VAL A 208 -24.24 -9.44 -6.92
C VAL A 208 -24.07 -7.95 -7.21
N TYR A 209 -23.84 -7.13 -6.18
CA TYR A 209 -23.57 -5.70 -6.34
C TYR A 209 -22.32 -5.45 -7.18
N VAL A 210 -21.20 -6.09 -6.84
CA VAL A 210 -19.94 -5.95 -7.59
C VAL A 210 -20.11 -6.36 -9.05
N ARG A 211 -20.79 -7.47 -9.31
CA ARG A 211 -21.10 -7.92 -10.69
C ARG A 211 -21.88 -6.85 -11.46
N SER A 212 -22.89 -6.26 -10.85
CA SER A 212 -23.70 -5.21 -11.46
C SER A 212 -22.90 -3.93 -11.72
N LEU A 213 -22.07 -3.53 -10.77
CA LEU A 213 -21.17 -2.40 -10.90
C LEU A 213 -20.18 -2.60 -12.06
N VAL A 214 -19.54 -3.77 -12.16
CA VAL A 214 -18.60 -4.11 -13.24
C VAL A 214 -19.30 -4.04 -14.60
N ALA A 215 -20.55 -4.55 -14.71
CA ALA A 215 -21.31 -4.47 -15.94
C ALA A 215 -21.66 -3.03 -16.34
N LEU A 216 -22.05 -2.19 -15.39
CA LEU A 216 -22.31 -0.76 -15.63
C LEU A 216 -21.06 0.00 -16.06
N LEU A 217 -19.92 -0.23 -15.41
CA LEU A 217 -18.65 0.39 -15.77
C LEU A 217 -18.22 -0.03 -17.19
N ALA A 218 -18.39 -1.30 -17.55
CA ALA A 218 -18.09 -1.76 -18.91
C ALA A 218 -18.96 -1.07 -19.97
N GLN A 219 -20.26 -0.86 -19.68
CA GLN A 219 -21.17 -0.11 -20.56
C GLN A 219 -20.75 1.37 -20.68
N ALA A 220 -20.19 1.94 -19.62
CA ALA A 220 -19.64 3.30 -19.62
C ALA A 220 -18.25 3.43 -20.28
N GLY A 221 -17.73 2.35 -20.87
CA GLY A 221 -16.40 2.35 -21.51
C GLY A 221 -15.23 2.19 -20.55
N ILE A 222 -15.49 1.79 -19.30
CA ILE A 222 -14.48 1.57 -18.26
C ILE A 222 -14.45 0.07 -17.90
N PRO A 223 -13.84 -0.79 -18.73
CA PRO A 223 -13.80 -2.21 -18.45
C PRO A 223 -12.85 -2.51 -17.28
N LEU A 224 -13.31 -3.32 -16.34
CA LEU A 224 -12.49 -3.83 -15.25
C LEU A 224 -11.96 -5.23 -15.56
N SER A 225 -10.74 -5.51 -15.15
CA SER A 225 -10.18 -6.86 -15.24
C SER A 225 -10.91 -7.83 -14.30
N PRO A 226 -10.97 -9.15 -14.62
CA PRO A 226 -11.51 -10.15 -13.69
C PRO A 226 -10.79 -10.15 -12.33
N ARG A 227 -9.48 -9.84 -12.31
CA ARG A 227 -8.70 -9.65 -11.09
C ARG A 227 -9.26 -8.50 -10.27
N ARG A 228 -9.51 -7.34 -10.90
CA ARG A 228 -10.04 -6.15 -10.23
C ARG A 228 -11.43 -6.40 -9.64
N ALA A 229 -12.30 -7.10 -10.36
CA ALA A 229 -13.59 -7.51 -9.83
C ALA A 229 -13.46 -8.41 -8.58
N GLY A 230 -12.53 -9.37 -8.60
CA GLY A 230 -12.24 -10.21 -7.44
C GLY A 230 -11.60 -9.46 -6.26
N ILE A 231 -10.81 -8.41 -6.53
CA ILE A 231 -10.27 -7.53 -5.50
C ILE A 231 -11.41 -6.75 -4.85
N LEU A 232 -12.30 -6.13 -5.63
CA LEU A 232 -13.46 -5.38 -5.12
C LEU A 232 -14.37 -6.20 -4.22
N LEU A 233 -14.47 -7.51 -4.46
CA LEU A 233 -15.27 -8.40 -3.59
C LEU A 233 -14.56 -8.68 -2.26
N ARG A 234 -13.23 -8.69 -2.24
CA ARG A 234 -12.43 -9.07 -1.06
C ARG A 234 -12.04 -7.90 -0.17
N SER A 235 -11.99 -6.71 -0.75
CA SER A 235 -11.70 -5.45 -0.06
C SER A 235 -12.96 -4.80 0.51
#